data_d1e82af4f3df94c79d6f2205ac42b958
#
_entry.id   d1e82af4f3df94c79d6f2205ac42b958
#
_cell.length_a   1.000
_cell.length_b   1.000
_cell.length_c   1.000
_cell.angle_alpha   90.00
_cell.angle_beta   90.00
_cell.angle_gamma   90.00
#
_symmetry.space_group_name_H-M   'P 1'
#
loop_
_entity.id
_entity.type
_entity.pdbx_description
1 polymer ?
#
loop_
_entity_poly.entity_id
_entity_poly.type
_entity_poly.pdbx_seq_one_letter_code
_entity_poly.pdbx_strand_id
1 'polypeptide(L)'
;MLMDSVRDLYGGRLPGGLPKRWERFSDVAIIPRDSFDGPEWEPDEGLWRAVAGALGAKRLARMGEVSGEMRESGVEMLLGEDDWVERKEGGVVFGYYLTRIMWSKGNLEERARMGRATLPSEVCVDLYSGIGYYTLPALVNGGASLVHACEWNEVAVECLNWGLKANGVHERCIVHEGDCRVTSESLRGVADRVFLGLLPSCEEGLESAIGVLKESGGTLHVHGLADPSSYASWVDGIEARVASMRPGSSLDSSINRVKSYAPRVDHVVLDLVVE
;
A
#
# COMPACT_ATOMS: atom_id res chain seq x y z
N MET A 1 28.66 -11.14 13.88
CA MET A 1 28.64 -10.23 12.70
C MET A 1 28.25 -8.80 13.11
N LEU A 2 26.96 -8.42 13.30
CA LEU A 2 26.63 -7.02 13.67
C LEU A 2 27.27 -6.57 14.98
N MET A 3 27.15 -7.38 16.04
CA MET A 3 27.79 -7.10 17.35
C MET A 3 29.29 -6.96 17.25
N ASP A 4 29.95 -7.75 16.45
CA ASP A 4 31.43 -7.73 16.35
C ASP A 4 31.89 -6.50 15.58
N SER A 5 31.23 -6.18 14.45
CA SER A 5 31.54 -4.99 13.64
C SER A 5 31.37 -3.68 14.42
N VAL A 6 30.34 -3.61 15.29
CA VAL A 6 30.09 -2.42 16.13
C VAL A 6 30.99 -2.39 17.36
N ARG A 7 31.31 -3.56 17.93
CA ARG A 7 32.19 -3.68 19.13
C ARG A 7 33.57 -3.10 18.88
N ASP A 8 34.13 -3.34 17.71
CA ASP A 8 35.46 -2.85 17.35
C ASP A 8 35.51 -1.31 17.32
N LEU A 9 34.40 -0.65 16.88
CA LEU A 9 34.30 0.81 16.86
C LEU A 9 34.17 1.44 18.26
N TYR A 10 33.61 0.70 19.23
CA TYR A 10 33.33 1.19 20.59
C TYR A 10 34.27 0.59 21.63
N GLY A 11 35.52 0.25 21.26
CA GLY A 11 36.56 -0.18 22.17
C GLY A 11 36.22 -1.43 23.01
N GLY A 12 35.44 -2.34 22.47
CA GLY A 12 35.02 -3.58 23.11
C GLY A 12 33.75 -3.50 23.96
N ARG A 13 33.21 -2.30 24.20
CA ARG A 13 31.92 -2.11 24.88
C ARG A 13 30.81 -1.97 23.83
N LEU A 14 29.68 -2.63 24.08
CA LEU A 14 28.47 -2.47 23.27
C LEU A 14 27.42 -1.80 24.14
N PRO A 15 27.04 -0.55 23.83
CA PRO A 15 25.82 0.06 24.38
C PRO A 15 24.57 -0.75 24.04
N GLY A 16 23.48 -0.54 24.77
CA GLY A 16 22.19 -1.15 24.45
C GLY A 16 21.61 -0.62 23.14
N GLY A 17 20.46 -1.18 22.70
CA GLY A 17 19.73 -0.64 21.53
C GLY A 17 20.17 -1.16 20.15
N LEU A 18 20.96 -2.23 20.10
CA LEU A 18 21.25 -2.89 18.82
C LEU A 18 20.00 -3.53 18.20
N PRO A 19 19.77 -3.38 16.88
CA PRO A 19 18.62 -3.99 16.23
C PRO A 19 18.70 -5.52 16.28
N LYS A 20 17.63 -6.15 16.77
CA LYS A 20 17.45 -7.61 16.78
C LYS A 20 16.80 -8.13 15.50
N ARG A 21 16.22 -7.24 14.71
CA ARG A 21 15.56 -7.51 13.43
C ARG A 21 15.73 -6.31 12.52
N TRP A 22 15.69 -6.53 11.24
CA TRP A 22 15.72 -5.49 10.21
C TRP A 22 14.98 -5.98 8.96
N GLU A 23 14.65 -5.04 8.12
CA GLU A 23 14.10 -5.31 6.81
C GLU A 23 15.18 -5.09 5.75
N ARG A 24 15.11 -5.83 4.67
CA ARG A 24 16.01 -5.62 3.53
C ARG A 24 15.21 -5.41 2.25
N PHE A 25 15.53 -4.34 1.54
CA PHE A 25 14.99 -4.00 0.23
C PHE A 25 16.16 -3.77 -0.71
N SER A 26 16.37 -4.72 -1.65
CA SER A 26 17.53 -4.67 -2.53
C SER A 26 18.84 -4.50 -1.73
N ASP A 27 19.49 -3.36 -1.83
CA ASP A 27 20.74 -3.00 -1.15
C ASP A 27 20.55 -2.09 0.08
N VAL A 28 19.31 -1.79 0.48
CA VAL A 28 18.98 -1.02 1.69
C VAL A 28 18.60 -1.95 2.84
N ALA A 29 19.20 -1.78 4.01
CA ALA A 29 18.70 -2.34 5.26
C ALA A 29 17.92 -1.27 6.03
N ILE A 30 16.73 -1.63 6.54
CA ILE A 30 15.90 -0.74 7.35
C ILE A 30 15.87 -1.29 8.78
N ILE A 31 16.43 -0.55 9.74
CA ILE A 31 16.46 -0.91 11.15
C ILE A 31 15.26 -0.33 11.90
N PRO A 32 14.85 -0.92 13.04
CA PRO A 32 13.79 -0.38 13.88
C PRO A 32 14.10 1.04 14.38
N ARG A 33 13.04 1.77 14.71
CA ARG A 33 13.11 3.17 15.18
C ARG A 33 13.97 3.34 16.45
N ASP A 34 13.86 2.40 17.37
CA ASP A 34 14.55 2.38 18.65
C ASP A 34 15.99 1.87 18.58
N SER A 35 16.54 1.70 17.37
CA SER A 35 17.90 1.25 17.18
C SER A 35 18.88 2.40 17.34
N PHE A 36 19.91 2.21 18.18
CA PHE A 36 20.96 3.20 18.42
C PHE A 36 20.44 4.54 18.99
N ASP A 37 19.42 4.50 19.84
CA ASP A 37 18.76 5.67 20.44
C ASP A 37 19.26 6.01 21.87
N GLY A 38 20.13 5.20 22.44
CA GLY A 38 20.71 5.43 23.76
C GLY A 38 21.74 6.59 23.79
N PRO A 39 21.88 7.28 24.92
CA PRO A 39 22.78 8.43 25.07
C PRO A 39 24.28 8.08 24.94
N GLU A 40 24.63 6.80 25.00
CA GLU A 40 26.00 6.32 24.81
C GLU A 40 26.37 6.12 23.33
N TRP A 41 25.40 6.24 22.40
CA TRP A 41 25.68 6.19 20.99
C TRP A 41 26.10 7.57 20.47
N GLU A 42 27.22 7.60 19.79
CA GLU A 42 27.68 8.76 19.00
C GLU A 42 27.61 8.39 17.51
N PRO A 43 26.40 8.47 16.91
CA PRO A 43 26.19 8.00 15.55
C PRO A 43 26.91 8.92 14.55
N ASP A 44 27.81 8.31 13.80
CA ASP A 44 28.51 8.92 12.68
C ASP A 44 28.43 8.04 11.43
N GLU A 45 28.97 8.51 10.35
CA GLU A 45 28.99 7.77 9.07
C GLU A 45 29.79 6.46 9.20
N GLY A 46 30.82 6.41 10.06
CA GLY A 46 31.62 5.21 10.31
C GLY A 46 30.78 4.10 10.94
N LEU A 47 29.98 4.45 11.95
CA LEU A 47 29.01 3.51 12.56
C LEU A 47 28.01 3.01 11.53
N TRP A 48 27.41 3.90 10.75
CA TRP A 48 26.40 3.50 9.76
C TRP A 48 26.97 2.61 8.66
N ARG A 49 28.21 2.86 8.21
CA ARG A 49 28.91 1.97 7.26
C ARG A 49 29.16 0.58 7.85
N ALA A 50 29.59 0.49 9.10
CA ALA A 50 29.81 -0.78 9.78
C ALA A 50 28.50 -1.57 9.95
N VAL A 51 27.43 -0.89 10.35
CA VAL A 51 26.09 -1.50 10.48
C VAL A 51 25.60 -2.00 9.12
N ALA A 52 25.60 -1.17 8.07
CA ALA A 52 25.16 -1.55 6.74
C ALA A 52 25.96 -2.75 6.22
N GLY A 53 27.30 -2.74 6.35
CA GLY A 53 28.16 -3.84 5.95
C GLY A 53 27.86 -5.14 6.70
N ALA A 54 27.65 -5.08 8.01
CA ALA A 54 27.28 -6.23 8.85
C ALA A 54 25.91 -6.82 8.47
N LEU A 55 24.98 -5.97 8.00
CA LEU A 55 23.66 -6.38 7.52
C LEU A 55 23.66 -6.79 6.03
N GLY A 56 24.82 -6.74 5.37
CA GLY A 56 24.99 -7.08 3.97
C GLY A 56 24.31 -6.08 3.01
N ALA A 57 24.19 -4.82 3.43
CA ALA A 57 23.56 -3.73 2.67
C ALA A 57 24.61 -2.68 2.28
N LYS A 58 24.28 -1.86 1.27
CA LYS A 58 25.08 -0.69 0.88
C LYS A 58 24.53 0.60 1.47
N ARG A 59 23.21 0.66 1.65
CA ARG A 59 22.47 1.79 2.21
C ARG A 59 21.80 1.38 3.51
N LEU A 60 21.60 2.32 4.39
CA LEU A 60 20.96 2.09 5.69
C LEU A 60 19.88 3.13 5.93
N ALA A 61 18.74 2.68 6.40
CA ALA A 61 17.63 3.53 6.79
C ALA A 61 17.10 3.11 8.17
N ARG A 62 16.39 4.00 8.83
CA ARG A 62 15.69 3.77 10.09
C ARG A 62 14.19 3.99 9.92
N MET A 63 13.39 3.09 10.50
CA MET A 63 11.94 3.23 10.53
C MET A 63 11.54 4.48 11.32
N GLY A 64 10.56 5.24 10.78
CA GLY A 64 9.91 6.34 11.46
C GLY A 64 8.42 6.08 11.65
N GLU A 65 7.68 7.11 12.07
CA GLU A 65 6.23 7.07 12.17
C GLU A 65 5.60 7.50 10.85
N VAL A 66 4.56 6.78 10.44
CA VAL A 66 3.73 7.22 9.32
C VAL A 66 2.91 8.42 9.75
N SER A 67 2.94 9.50 9.00
CA SER A 67 2.27 10.76 9.34
C SER A 67 1.59 11.40 8.12
N GLY A 68 0.78 12.44 8.39
CA GLY A 68 0.09 13.23 7.37
C GLY A 68 -1.04 12.50 6.66
N GLU A 69 -1.86 13.26 5.94
CA GLU A 69 -2.98 12.75 5.13
C GLU A 69 -2.50 11.88 3.97
N MET A 70 -1.33 12.20 3.42
CA MET A 70 -0.69 11.41 2.35
C MET A 70 0.03 10.15 2.85
N ARG A 71 0.00 9.89 4.19
CA ARG A 71 0.63 8.72 4.82
C ARG A 71 2.12 8.59 4.47
N GLU A 72 2.87 9.65 4.68
CA GLU A 72 4.32 9.67 4.49
C GLU A 72 5.02 8.62 5.35
N SER A 73 6.08 8.03 4.82
CA SER A 73 6.67 6.82 5.43
C SER A 73 7.39 7.07 6.74
N GLY A 74 7.84 8.30 7.01
CA GLY A 74 8.68 8.65 8.14
C GLY A 74 10.02 7.90 8.21
N VAL A 75 10.41 7.18 7.18
CA VAL A 75 11.72 6.53 7.10
C VAL A 75 12.81 7.58 6.92
N GLU A 76 13.91 7.44 7.67
CA GLU A 76 15.09 8.31 7.60
C GLU A 76 16.27 7.54 6.99
N MET A 77 16.95 8.12 6.00
CA MET A 77 18.20 7.58 5.49
C MET A 77 19.33 7.91 6.45
N LEU A 78 20.05 6.88 6.91
CA LEU A 78 21.22 7.01 7.79
C LEU A 78 22.54 6.89 7.03
N LEU A 79 22.52 6.16 5.89
CA LEU A 79 23.65 5.99 4.98
C LEU A 79 23.15 5.89 3.55
N GLY A 80 23.72 6.71 2.67
CA GLY A 80 23.35 6.86 1.28
C GLY A 80 22.32 7.95 1.07
N GLU A 81 22.42 8.69 -0.04
CA GLU A 81 21.53 9.82 -0.38
C GLU A 81 20.31 9.38 -1.18
N ASP A 82 20.45 8.33 -1.99
CA ASP A 82 19.37 7.80 -2.80
C ASP A 82 18.45 6.90 -1.96
N ASP A 83 17.18 7.24 -1.91
CA ASP A 83 16.14 6.51 -1.19
C ASP A 83 15.21 5.70 -2.11
N TRP A 84 15.49 5.66 -3.42
CA TRP A 84 14.73 4.82 -4.33
C TRP A 84 14.98 3.34 -4.08
N VAL A 85 13.90 2.57 -4.05
CA VAL A 85 13.96 1.11 -3.91
C VAL A 85 13.01 0.42 -4.88
N GLU A 86 13.42 -0.76 -5.30
CA GLU A 86 12.60 -1.65 -6.11
C GLU A 86 12.26 -2.91 -5.32
N ARG A 87 11.04 -3.38 -5.45
CA ARG A 87 10.55 -4.56 -4.78
C ARG A 87 9.73 -5.43 -5.72
N LYS A 88 10.04 -6.72 -5.75
CA LYS A 88 9.23 -7.70 -6.47
C LYS A 88 8.37 -8.48 -5.48
N GLU A 89 7.06 -8.52 -5.73
CA GLU A 89 6.07 -9.19 -4.91
C GLU A 89 5.00 -9.84 -5.79
N GLY A 90 4.81 -11.17 -5.66
CA GLY A 90 3.81 -11.90 -6.45
C GLY A 90 3.99 -11.78 -7.97
N GLY A 91 5.22 -11.59 -8.46
CA GLY A 91 5.50 -11.37 -9.88
C GLY A 91 5.46 -9.91 -10.31
N VAL A 92 4.89 -9.03 -9.50
CA VAL A 92 4.77 -7.57 -9.75
C VAL A 92 5.99 -6.84 -9.22
N VAL A 93 6.51 -5.88 -9.98
CA VAL A 93 7.62 -5.00 -9.58
C VAL A 93 7.06 -3.64 -9.19
N PHE A 94 7.39 -3.18 -7.99
CA PHE A 94 7.08 -1.85 -7.46
C PHE A 94 8.38 -1.08 -7.27
N GLY A 95 8.41 0.21 -7.66
CA GLY A 95 9.50 1.13 -7.38
C GLY A 95 8.97 2.34 -6.62
N TYR A 96 9.69 2.79 -5.58
CA TYR A 96 9.24 3.92 -4.77
C TYR A 96 10.36 4.52 -3.92
N TYR A 97 10.11 5.75 -3.48
CA TYR A 97 10.97 6.47 -2.54
C TYR A 97 10.66 6.08 -1.10
N LEU A 98 11.63 5.46 -0.41
CA LEU A 98 11.48 4.95 0.96
C LEU A 98 11.06 6.03 1.96
N THR A 99 11.57 7.25 1.80
CA THR A 99 11.29 8.35 2.74
C THR A 99 9.93 9.00 2.53
N ARG A 100 9.33 8.83 1.32
CA ARG A 100 8.10 9.53 0.92
C ARG A 100 6.88 8.64 0.81
N ILE A 101 7.09 7.35 0.51
CA ILE A 101 5.99 6.39 0.25
C ILE A 101 5.95 5.31 1.34
N MET A 102 4.79 5.15 1.96
CA MET A 102 4.57 4.11 2.97
C MET A 102 4.32 2.75 2.31
N TRP A 103 5.11 1.76 2.70
CA TRP A 103 4.90 0.37 2.27
C TRP A 103 4.33 -0.49 3.40
N SER A 104 3.15 -1.07 3.19
CA SER A 104 2.54 -2.00 4.14
C SER A 104 2.78 -3.46 3.75
N LYS A 105 3.68 -4.14 4.46
CA LYS A 105 3.94 -5.58 4.31
C LYS A 105 2.72 -6.45 4.58
N GLY A 106 1.90 -6.04 5.55
CA GLY A 106 0.73 -6.82 5.96
C GLY A 106 -0.40 -6.91 4.93
N ASN A 107 -0.25 -6.24 3.78
CA ASN A 107 -1.24 -6.26 2.69
C ASN A 107 -0.82 -7.17 1.52
N LEU A 108 0.25 -7.97 1.66
CA LEU A 108 0.78 -8.85 0.62
C LEU A 108 -0.31 -9.78 0.06
N GLU A 109 -0.99 -10.51 0.94
CA GLU A 109 -2.04 -11.47 0.54
C GLU A 109 -3.23 -10.76 -0.12
N GLU A 110 -3.59 -9.58 0.38
CA GLU A 110 -4.68 -8.80 -0.20
C GLU A 110 -4.34 -8.29 -1.60
N ARG A 111 -3.13 -7.79 -1.82
CA ARG A 111 -2.67 -7.41 -3.17
C ARG A 111 -2.71 -8.61 -4.14
N ALA A 112 -2.24 -9.77 -3.69
CA ALA A 112 -2.29 -10.99 -4.48
C ALA A 112 -3.72 -11.46 -4.75
N ARG A 113 -4.63 -11.31 -3.75
CA ARG A 113 -6.04 -11.65 -3.88
C ARG A 113 -6.73 -10.77 -4.92
N MET A 114 -6.49 -9.47 -4.92
CA MET A 114 -7.03 -8.53 -5.92
C MET A 114 -6.58 -8.91 -7.34
N GLY A 115 -5.31 -9.25 -7.51
CA GLY A 115 -4.84 -9.76 -8.80
C GLY A 115 -5.56 -11.03 -9.24
N ARG A 116 -5.81 -11.99 -8.33
CA ARG A 116 -6.53 -13.23 -8.65
C ARG A 116 -8.03 -13.04 -8.89
N ALA A 117 -8.64 -12.06 -8.22
CA ALA A 117 -10.07 -11.77 -8.35
C ALA A 117 -10.42 -11.02 -9.64
N THR A 118 -9.45 -10.31 -10.23
CA THR A 118 -9.63 -9.55 -11.46
C THR A 118 -9.63 -10.48 -12.67
N LEU A 119 -10.54 -10.25 -13.61
CA LEU A 119 -10.66 -11.04 -14.83
C LEU A 119 -10.06 -10.29 -16.05
N PRO A 120 -9.54 -11.03 -17.07
CA PRO A 120 -8.87 -10.42 -18.23
C PRO A 120 -9.75 -9.49 -19.07
N SER A 121 -11.08 -9.64 -19.03
CA SER A 121 -12.01 -8.80 -19.77
C SER A 121 -12.44 -7.54 -19.02
N GLU A 122 -12.13 -7.44 -17.72
CA GLU A 122 -12.63 -6.37 -16.87
C GLU A 122 -11.95 -5.03 -17.15
N VAL A 123 -12.75 -3.97 -17.08
CA VAL A 123 -12.31 -2.59 -16.88
C VAL A 123 -12.39 -2.30 -15.38
N CYS A 124 -11.27 -1.96 -14.78
CA CYS A 124 -11.19 -1.66 -13.36
C CYS A 124 -11.00 -0.16 -13.12
N VAL A 125 -11.54 0.34 -12.01
CA VAL A 125 -11.25 1.68 -11.50
C VAL A 125 -10.65 1.55 -10.10
N ASP A 126 -9.45 2.09 -9.90
CA ASP A 126 -8.79 2.15 -8.60
C ASP A 126 -8.85 3.59 -8.10
N LEU A 127 -9.71 3.86 -7.11
CA LEU A 127 -9.98 5.22 -6.64
C LEU A 127 -8.88 5.79 -5.73
N TYR A 128 -8.01 4.92 -5.21
CA TYR A 128 -6.93 5.29 -4.28
C TYR A 128 -5.67 4.48 -4.61
N SER A 129 -5.18 4.66 -5.84
CA SER A 129 -4.20 3.71 -6.40
C SER A 129 -2.83 3.73 -5.72
N GLY A 130 -2.43 4.85 -5.09
CA GLY A 130 -1.10 4.97 -4.55
C GLY A 130 -0.04 4.70 -5.64
N ILE A 131 0.95 3.92 -5.30
CA ILE A 131 1.97 3.45 -6.26
C ILE A 131 1.51 2.25 -7.10
N GLY A 132 0.19 1.99 -7.15
CA GLY A 132 -0.40 0.88 -7.88
C GLY A 132 -0.59 -0.38 -7.04
N TYR A 133 -0.92 -0.25 -5.76
CA TYR A 133 -1.02 -1.40 -4.85
C TYR A 133 -2.01 -2.46 -5.32
N TYR A 134 -3.14 -2.07 -5.94
CA TYR A 134 -4.12 -2.99 -6.54
C TYR A 134 -4.11 -2.90 -8.06
N THR A 135 -3.86 -1.73 -8.62
CA THR A 135 -3.70 -1.48 -10.07
C THR A 135 -2.70 -2.42 -10.72
N LEU A 136 -1.48 -2.51 -10.19
CA LEU A 136 -0.43 -3.36 -10.80
C LEU A 136 -0.77 -4.86 -10.70
N PRO A 137 -1.20 -5.42 -9.56
CA PRO A 137 -1.66 -6.81 -9.51
C PRO A 137 -2.85 -7.10 -10.43
N ALA A 138 -3.82 -6.20 -10.54
CA ALA A 138 -4.96 -6.36 -11.45
C ALA A 138 -4.50 -6.46 -12.93
N LEU A 139 -3.53 -5.64 -13.33
CA LEU A 139 -2.98 -5.65 -14.69
C LEU A 139 -2.07 -6.85 -14.96
N VAL A 140 -1.15 -7.16 -14.02
CA VAL A 140 -0.10 -8.18 -14.23
C VAL A 140 -0.62 -9.59 -13.99
N ASN A 141 -1.29 -9.81 -12.86
CA ASN A 141 -1.74 -11.13 -12.44
C ASN A 141 -3.17 -11.41 -12.91
N GLY A 142 -4.09 -10.44 -12.82
CA GLY A 142 -5.47 -10.56 -13.27
C GLY A 142 -5.61 -10.40 -14.79
N GLY A 143 -4.73 -9.64 -15.41
CA GLY A 143 -4.78 -9.38 -16.84
C GLY A 143 -5.92 -8.43 -17.24
N ALA A 144 -6.37 -7.54 -16.34
CA ALA A 144 -7.40 -6.55 -16.63
C ALA A 144 -7.19 -5.90 -18.00
N SER A 145 -8.27 -5.72 -18.75
CA SER A 145 -8.21 -5.12 -20.09
C SER A 145 -7.79 -3.65 -20.05
N LEU A 146 -8.28 -2.93 -19.02
CA LEU A 146 -7.93 -1.54 -18.75
C LEU A 146 -8.09 -1.26 -17.25
N VAL A 147 -7.21 -0.44 -16.69
CA VAL A 147 -7.38 0.12 -15.34
C VAL A 147 -7.34 1.64 -15.42
N HIS A 148 -8.33 2.31 -14.85
CA HIS A 148 -8.30 3.73 -14.54
C HIS A 148 -7.83 3.89 -13.09
N ALA A 149 -6.67 4.51 -12.88
CA ALA A 149 -6.04 4.67 -11.57
C ALA A 149 -6.11 6.14 -11.15
N CYS A 150 -6.85 6.45 -10.08
CA CYS A 150 -6.94 7.80 -9.51
C CYS A 150 -5.97 7.93 -8.35
N GLU A 151 -5.14 8.97 -8.36
CA GLU A 151 -4.18 9.26 -7.29
C GLU A 151 -3.90 10.76 -7.22
N TRP A 152 -3.92 11.34 -6.02
CA TRP A 152 -3.69 12.77 -5.82
C TRP A 152 -2.26 13.12 -5.41
N ASN A 153 -1.50 12.14 -4.88
CA ASN A 153 -0.11 12.34 -4.47
C ASN A 153 0.81 12.24 -5.68
N GLU A 154 1.36 13.35 -6.14
CA GLU A 154 2.26 13.44 -7.30
C GLU A 154 3.43 12.45 -7.22
N VAL A 155 4.00 12.23 -6.01
CA VAL A 155 5.09 11.27 -5.81
C VAL A 155 4.61 9.83 -6.01
N ALA A 156 3.41 9.52 -5.56
CA ALA A 156 2.82 8.20 -5.79
C ALA A 156 2.49 7.98 -7.27
N VAL A 157 2.01 9.02 -7.98
CA VAL A 157 1.79 9.00 -9.44
C VAL A 157 3.10 8.73 -10.20
N GLU A 158 4.20 9.38 -9.80
CA GLU A 158 5.53 9.10 -10.39
C GLU A 158 5.91 7.63 -10.22
N CYS A 159 5.79 7.10 -9.00
CA CYS A 159 6.09 5.71 -8.69
C CYS A 159 5.17 4.73 -9.43
N LEU A 160 3.86 5.04 -9.53
CA LEU A 160 2.90 4.25 -10.29
C LEU A 160 3.29 4.18 -11.77
N ASN A 161 3.56 5.32 -12.40
CA ASN A 161 3.97 5.39 -13.80
C ASN A 161 5.27 4.60 -14.07
N TRP A 162 6.22 4.66 -13.15
CA TRP A 162 7.41 3.84 -13.22
C TRP A 162 7.05 2.33 -13.12
N GLY A 163 6.21 1.95 -12.15
CA GLY A 163 5.75 0.57 -11.96
C GLY A 163 5.03 0.01 -13.18
N LEU A 164 4.16 0.80 -13.81
CA LEU A 164 3.46 0.43 -15.05
C LEU A 164 4.42 0.09 -16.18
N LYS A 165 5.47 0.91 -16.35
CA LYS A 165 6.51 0.68 -17.37
C LYS A 165 7.38 -0.53 -17.02
N ALA A 166 7.82 -0.65 -15.77
CA ALA A 166 8.67 -1.75 -15.30
C ALA A 166 7.99 -3.12 -15.44
N ASN A 167 6.66 -3.17 -15.35
CA ASN A 167 5.88 -4.40 -15.56
C ASN A 167 5.36 -4.56 -17.00
N GLY A 168 5.62 -3.63 -17.92
CA GLY A 168 5.19 -3.71 -19.32
C GLY A 168 3.66 -3.61 -19.51
N VAL A 169 2.96 -2.92 -18.62
CA VAL A 169 1.49 -2.83 -18.64
C VAL A 169 0.95 -1.39 -18.80
N HIS A 170 1.83 -0.44 -19.11
CA HIS A 170 1.50 0.99 -19.18
C HIS A 170 0.43 1.34 -20.22
N GLU A 171 0.33 0.58 -21.32
CA GLU A 171 -0.70 0.78 -22.35
C GLU A 171 -2.10 0.37 -21.90
N ARG A 172 -2.21 -0.38 -20.79
CA ARG A 172 -3.47 -0.83 -20.21
C ARG A 172 -3.86 -0.10 -18.93
N CYS A 173 -3.24 1.08 -18.67
CA CYS A 173 -3.59 1.92 -17.53
C CYS A 173 -3.68 3.38 -17.95
N ILE A 174 -4.73 4.05 -17.46
CA ILE A 174 -4.89 5.50 -17.58
C ILE A 174 -4.82 6.07 -16.16
N VAL A 175 -3.81 6.88 -15.89
CA VAL A 175 -3.64 7.53 -14.58
C VAL A 175 -4.37 8.86 -14.59
N HIS A 176 -5.21 9.07 -13.59
CA HIS A 176 -5.97 10.29 -13.34
C HIS A 176 -5.42 10.95 -12.07
N GLU A 177 -4.56 11.95 -12.27
CA GLU A 177 -3.97 12.70 -11.18
C GLU A 177 -4.96 13.69 -10.57
N GLY A 178 -5.19 13.58 -9.25
CA GLY A 178 -6.08 14.43 -8.49
C GLY A 178 -7.03 13.66 -7.58
N ASP A 179 -7.94 14.40 -6.94
CA ASP A 179 -8.97 13.81 -6.08
C ASP A 179 -9.92 12.90 -6.89
N CYS A 180 -10.05 11.66 -6.46
CA CYS A 180 -10.89 10.67 -7.13
C CYS A 180 -12.36 11.10 -7.24
N ARG A 181 -12.86 11.93 -6.33
CA ARG A 181 -14.24 12.47 -6.36
C ARG A 181 -14.47 13.38 -7.57
N VAL A 182 -13.41 13.99 -8.08
CA VAL A 182 -13.44 14.86 -9.27
C VAL A 182 -13.02 14.08 -10.51
N THR A 183 -11.87 13.38 -10.43
CA THR A 183 -11.30 12.71 -11.60
C THR A 183 -12.14 11.54 -12.10
N SER A 184 -12.91 10.89 -11.21
CA SER A 184 -13.83 9.81 -11.60
C SER A 184 -15.12 10.25 -12.26
N GLU A 185 -15.47 11.54 -12.29
CA GLU A 185 -16.71 12.02 -12.92
C GLU A 185 -16.80 11.68 -14.41
N SER A 186 -15.65 11.68 -15.11
CA SER A 186 -15.56 11.29 -16.52
C SER A 186 -15.62 9.77 -16.76
N LEU A 187 -15.60 8.97 -15.71
CA LEU A 187 -15.55 7.51 -15.74
C LEU A 187 -16.91 6.85 -15.42
N ARG A 188 -18.00 7.59 -15.54
CA ARG A 188 -19.34 7.06 -15.22
C ARG A 188 -19.68 5.85 -16.09
N GLY A 189 -20.09 4.76 -15.43
CA GLY A 189 -20.61 3.57 -16.08
C GLY A 189 -19.56 2.73 -16.85
N VAL A 190 -18.25 2.87 -16.56
CA VAL A 190 -17.20 2.13 -17.30
C VAL A 190 -16.72 0.87 -16.58
N ALA A 191 -16.86 0.80 -15.25
CA ALA A 191 -16.18 -0.19 -14.42
C ALA A 191 -16.98 -1.49 -14.25
N ASP A 192 -16.31 -2.61 -14.45
CA ASP A 192 -16.75 -3.93 -13.98
C ASP A 192 -16.34 -4.16 -12.51
N ARG A 193 -15.23 -3.51 -12.08
CA ARG A 193 -14.63 -3.68 -10.75
C ARG A 193 -14.06 -2.37 -10.25
N VAL A 194 -14.25 -2.08 -8.96
CA VAL A 194 -13.73 -0.86 -8.32
C VAL A 194 -12.98 -1.21 -7.04
N PHE A 195 -11.77 -0.66 -6.90
CA PHE A 195 -10.97 -0.76 -5.69
C PHE A 195 -11.07 0.54 -4.88
N LEU A 196 -11.44 0.41 -3.61
CA LEU A 196 -11.47 1.51 -2.64
C LEU A 196 -10.46 1.21 -1.52
N GLY A 197 -9.18 1.37 -1.82
CA GLY A 197 -8.06 0.94 -1.00
C GLY A 197 -7.59 1.91 0.08
N LEU A 198 -8.42 2.83 0.55
CA LEU A 198 -8.07 3.84 1.54
C LEU A 198 -8.41 3.40 2.98
N LEU A 199 -7.49 3.65 3.93
CA LEU A 199 -7.70 3.51 5.37
C LEU A 199 -7.50 4.86 6.09
N PRO A 200 -8.19 5.13 7.18
CA PRO A 200 -9.03 4.22 7.97
C PRO A 200 -10.39 3.92 7.36
N SER A 201 -10.89 4.73 6.46
CA SER A 201 -12.17 4.57 5.77
C SER A 201 -12.07 5.10 4.34
N CYS A 202 -12.75 4.45 3.42
CA CYS A 202 -12.92 4.90 2.03
C CYS A 202 -14.38 5.31 1.74
N GLU A 203 -15.19 5.53 2.76
CA GLU A 203 -16.62 5.80 2.63
C GLU A 203 -16.95 7.07 1.83
N GLU A 204 -16.07 8.07 1.85
CA GLU A 204 -16.23 9.27 1.01
C GLU A 204 -16.15 8.99 -0.49
N GLY A 205 -15.49 7.90 -0.87
CA GLY A 205 -15.38 7.45 -2.27
C GLY A 205 -16.52 6.56 -2.74
N LEU A 206 -17.48 6.17 -1.88
CA LEU A 206 -18.56 5.25 -2.26
C LEU A 206 -19.46 5.83 -3.35
N GLU A 207 -19.75 7.13 -3.33
CA GLU A 207 -20.55 7.77 -4.37
C GLU A 207 -19.82 7.71 -5.73
N SER A 208 -18.53 8.03 -5.76
CA SER A 208 -17.69 7.86 -6.95
C SER A 208 -17.65 6.42 -7.42
N ALA A 209 -17.48 5.46 -6.49
CA ALA A 209 -17.45 4.04 -6.83
C ALA A 209 -18.74 3.56 -7.48
N ILE A 210 -19.89 3.94 -6.94
CA ILE A 210 -21.20 3.63 -7.55
C ILE A 210 -21.37 4.33 -8.89
N GLY A 211 -20.92 5.58 -9.00
CA GLY A 211 -21.00 6.36 -10.23
C GLY A 211 -20.20 5.77 -11.39
N VAL A 212 -19.04 5.15 -11.12
CA VAL A 212 -18.20 4.54 -12.16
C VAL A 212 -18.62 3.12 -12.53
N LEU A 213 -19.40 2.40 -11.68
CA LEU A 213 -19.91 1.07 -12.01
C LEU A 213 -20.81 1.12 -13.23
N LYS A 214 -20.74 0.09 -14.08
CA LYS A 214 -21.66 -0.14 -15.19
C LYS A 214 -23.12 -0.21 -14.71
N GLU A 215 -24.06 0.11 -15.60
CA GLU A 215 -25.47 -0.08 -15.32
C GLU A 215 -25.84 -1.54 -15.06
N SER A 216 -25.13 -2.46 -15.72
CA SER A 216 -25.28 -3.91 -15.49
C SER A 216 -24.76 -4.39 -14.13
N GLY A 217 -24.18 -3.50 -13.33
CA GLY A 217 -23.56 -3.87 -12.07
C GLY A 217 -22.06 -4.11 -12.16
N GLY A 218 -21.51 -4.65 -11.10
CA GLY A 218 -20.09 -4.97 -10.96
C GLY A 218 -19.68 -5.23 -9.52
N THR A 219 -18.38 -5.28 -9.24
CA THR A 219 -17.86 -5.60 -7.92
C THR A 219 -17.13 -4.41 -7.29
N LEU A 220 -17.45 -4.10 -6.04
CA LEU A 220 -16.71 -3.15 -5.20
C LEU A 220 -15.84 -3.91 -4.21
N HIS A 221 -14.59 -3.49 -4.03
CA HIS A 221 -13.70 -3.90 -2.94
C HIS A 221 -13.53 -2.75 -1.97
N VAL A 222 -14.31 -2.76 -0.89
CA VAL A 222 -14.40 -1.66 0.08
C VAL A 222 -13.52 -1.96 1.28
N HIS A 223 -12.42 -1.24 1.42
CA HIS A 223 -11.52 -1.37 2.58
C HIS A 223 -12.01 -0.55 3.76
N GLY A 224 -11.77 -1.05 4.97
CA GLY A 224 -12.12 -0.33 6.18
C GLY A 224 -11.53 -0.95 7.43
N LEU A 225 -11.81 -0.30 8.55
CA LEU A 225 -11.47 -0.78 9.88
C LEU A 225 -12.74 -1.18 10.61
N ALA A 226 -12.77 -2.40 11.15
CA ALA A 226 -13.92 -2.93 11.87
C ALA A 226 -13.50 -3.66 13.15
N ASP A 227 -14.39 -3.62 14.16
CA ASP A 227 -14.24 -4.41 15.37
C ASP A 227 -14.53 -5.90 15.05
N PRO A 228 -13.65 -6.85 15.43
CA PRO A 228 -13.86 -8.28 15.18
C PRO A 228 -15.18 -8.83 15.72
N SER A 229 -15.75 -8.18 16.73
CA SER A 229 -17.03 -8.61 17.34
C SER A 229 -18.27 -8.08 16.59
N SER A 230 -18.09 -7.17 15.62
CA SER A 230 -19.20 -6.46 14.97
C SER A 230 -19.02 -6.26 13.47
N TYR A 231 -18.34 -7.17 12.76
CA TYR A 231 -18.20 -7.10 11.31
C TYR A 231 -19.54 -6.96 10.58
N ALA A 232 -20.59 -7.69 11.03
CA ALA A 232 -21.91 -7.60 10.42
C ALA A 232 -22.46 -6.16 10.42
N SER A 233 -22.33 -5.46 11.54
CA SER A 233 -22.79 -4.06 11.64
C SER A 233 -22.05 -3.12 10.68
N TRP A 234 -20.75 -3.35 10.46
CA TRP A 234 -19.98 -2.57 9.49
C TRP A 234 -20.41 -2.88 8.05
N VAL A 235 -20.64 -4.16 7.74
CA VAL A 235 -21.16 -4.61 6.44
C VAL A 235 -22.53 -4.00 6.18
N ASP A 236 -23.48 -4.15 7.12
CA ASP A 236 -24.84 -3.59 7.02
C ASP A 236 -24.82 -2.08 6.75
N GLY A 237 -23.88 -1.35 7.37
CA GLY A 237 -23.71 0.08 7.17
C GLY A 237 -23.27 0.43 5.73
N ILE A 238 -22.32 -0.31 5.16
CA ILE A 238 -21.86 -0.11 3.78
C ILE A 238 -22.98 -0.48 2.79
N GLU A 239 -23.62 -1.65 2.97
CA GLU A 239 -24.71 -2.11 2.12
C GLU A 239 -25.88 -1.12 2.09
N ALA A 240 -26.30 -0.61 3.26
CA ALA A 240 -27.37 0.38 3.35
C ALA A 240 -27.05 1.66 2.55
N ARG A 241 -25.79 2.12 2.61
CA ARG A 241 -25.35 3.29 1.83
C ARG A 241 -25.37 3.00 0.32
N VAL A 242 -24.84 1.85 -0.10
CA VAL A 242 -24.84 1.44 -1.51
C VAL A 242 -26.28 1.31 -2.02
N ALA A 243 -27.17 0.64 -1.28
CA ALA A 243 -28.58 0.52 -1.62
C ALA A 243 -29.30 1.87 -1.74
N SER A 244 -28.93 2.86 -0.92
CA SER A 244 -29.48 4.21 -1.01
C SER A 244 -29.03 4.97 -2.27
N MET A 245 -27.78 4.73 -2.72
CA MET A 245 -27.20 5.35 -3.92
C MET A 245 -27.65 4.67 -5.21
N ARG A 246 -28.00 3.37 -5.14
CA ARG A 246 -28.46 2.57 -6.28
C ARG A 246 -29.70 1.75 -5.92
N PRO A 247 -30.87 2.41 -5.81
CA PRO A 247 -32.12 1.75 -5.43
C PRO A 247 -32.51 0.64 -6.39
N GLY A 248 -32.91 -0.50 -5.83
CA GLY A 248 -33.39 -1.64 -6.62
C GLY A 248 -32.30 -2.64 -7.01
N SER A 249 -31.03 -2.36 -6.73
CA SER A 249 -29.97 -3.33 -6.93
C SER A 249 -30.03 -4.48 -5.92
N SER A 250 -29.71 -5.68 -6.37
CA SER A 250 -29.37 -6.79 -5.48
C SER A 250 -27.93 -6.66 -5.00
N LEU A 251 -27.67 -7.01 -3.74
CA LEU A 251 -26.36 -6.96 -3.15
C LEU A 251 -25.98 -8.36 -2.65
N ASP A 252 -24.82 -8.85 -3.07
CA ASP A 252 -24.19 -10.05 -2.52
C ASP A 252 -22.81 -9.70 -1.99
N SER A 253 -22.55 -10.00 -0.73
CA SER A 253 -21.34 -9.54 -0.07
C SER A 253 -20.58 -10.63 0.67
N SER A 254 -19.26 -10.47 0.72
CA SER A 254 -18.37 -11.28 1.56
C SER A 254 -17.30 -10.41 2.19
N ILE A 255 -17.04 -10.64 3.50
CA ILE A 255 -16.03 -9.90 4.23
C ILE A 255 -14.73 -10.72 4.36
N ASN A 256 -13.61 -10.09 4.06
CA ASN A 256 -12.28 -10.66 4.16
C ASN A 256 -11.45 -9.90 5.20
N ARG A 257 -10.92 -10.62 6.19
CA ARG A 257 -9.98 -10.05 7.16
C ARG A 257 -8.58 -10.04 6.56
N VAL A 258 -7.97 -8.87 6.48
CA VAL A 258 -6.60 -8.70 5.97
C VAL A 258 -5.58 -8.91 7.08
N LYS A 259 -5.72 -8.19 8.18
CA LYS A 259 -4.81 -8.25 9.34
C LYS A 259 -5.40 -7.54 10.56
N SER A 260 -4.80 -7.78 11.73
CA SER A 260 -5.01 -6.88 12.87
C SER A 260 -4.35 -5.52 12.59
N TYR A 261 -5.08 -4.45 12.80
CA TYR A 261 -4.60 -3.06 12.61
C TYR A 261 -4.19 -2.44 13.94
N ALA A 262 -5.01 -2.63 14.97
CA ALA A 262 -4.80 -2.20 16.34
C ALA A 262 -5.51 -3.16 17.30
N PRO A 263 -5.34 -3.07 18.63
CA PRO A 263 -6.11 -3.86 19.57
C PRO A 263 -7.62 -3.72 19.34
N ARG A 264 -8.29 -4.84 19.07
CA ARG A 264 -9.72 -4.90 18.72
C ARG A 264 -10.14 -4.11 17.47
N VAL A 265 -9.22 -3.89 16.56
CA VAL A 265 -9.49 -3.26 15.25
C VAL A 265 -8.79 -4.07 14.18
N ASP A 266 -9.54 -4.60 13.23
CA ASP A 266 -9.01 -5.30 12.08
C ASP A 266 -9.17 -4.47 10.80
N HIS A 267 -8.18 -4.58 9.92
CA HIS A 267 -8.31 -4.18 8.53
C HIS A 267 -9.10 -5.27 7.81
N VAL A 268 -10.22 -4.89 7.26
CA VAL A 268 -11.14 -5.74 6.51
C VAL A 268 -11.39 -5.21 5.11
N VAL A 269 -11.84 -6.09 4.22
CA VAL A 269 -12.30 -5.74 2.88
C VAL A 269 -13.66 -6.40 2.66
N LEU A 270 -14.65 -5.61 2.28
CA LEU A 270 -15.93 -6.08 1.80
C LEU A 270 -15.86 -6.23 0.28
N ASP A 271 -16.00 -7.45 -0.20
CA ASP A 271 -16.28 -7.71 -1.60
C ASP A 271 -17.79 -7.63 -1.79
N LEU A 272 -18.26 -6.63 -2.50
CA LEU A 272 -19.68 -6.35 -2.69
C LEU A 272 -20.02 -6.39 -4.18
N VAL A 273 -20.79 -7.41 -4.58
CA VAL A 273 -21.38 -7.50 -5.92
C VAL A 273 -22.67 -6.71 -5.92
N VAL A 274 -22.80 -5.83 -6.89
CA VAL A 274 -23.95 -4.95 -7.11
C VAL A 274 -24.56 -5.30 -8.47
N GLU A 275 -25.81 -5.75 -8.52
CA GLU A 275 -26.53 -6.16 -9.73
C GLU A 275 -27.82 -5.36 -9.94
#